data_8fca28af5a5e08a3bb9f1ed1be6cf93d
#
_entry.id   8fca28af5a5e08a3bb9f1ed1be6cf93d
#
_cell.length_a   1.000
_cell.length_b   1.000
_cell.length_c   1.000
_cell.angle_alpha   90.00
_cell.angle_beta   90.00
_cell.angle_gamma   90.00
#
_symmetry.space_group_name_H-M   'P 1'
#
loop_
_entity.id
_entity.type
_entity.pdbx_description
1 polymer ?
#
loop_
_entity_poly.entity_id
_entity_poly.type
_entity_poly.pdbx_seq_one_letter_code
_entity_poly.pdbx_strand_id
1 'polypeptide(L)'
;DILVLTGFDEGGTLPMKEIGSFNVLSEFVGKVDLPIMLAGGIADKKAVQAALTLGAEGVWIGTAFIATKECRASEKVKQWIVDSTANDLLLFRTEPYYYRSLPTELAKQCFQMSESGASRADIAKVMNAGTGMRRGMLEGNFENGYVSVGNGISAIDRIKSVQELIDELMG
;
A
#
# COMPACT_ATOMS: atom_id res chain seq x y z
N ASP A 1 -13.82 8.66 -18.74
CA ASP A 1 -12.66 8.73 -17.85
C ASP A 1 -13.13 8.43 -16.42
N ILE A 2 -12.22 8.00 -15.56
CA ILE A 2 -12.46 7.70 -14.14
C ILE A 2 -11.37 8.41 -13.33
N LEU A 3 -11.76 9.02 -12.21
CA LEU A 3 -10.80 9.60 -11.26
C LEU A 3 -10.48 8.57 -10.17
N VAL A 4 -9.20 8.22 -10.02
CA VAL A 4 -8.74 7.42 -8.88
C VAL A 4 -8.14 8.35 -7.82
N LEU A 5 -8.81 8.44 -6.68
CA LEU A 5 -8.32 9.20 -5.53
C LEU A 5 -7.53 8.28 -4.62
N THR A 6 -6.31 8.67 -4.31
CA THR A 6 -5.42 7.91 -3.44
C THR A 6 -5.07 8.72 -2.21
N GLY A 7 -5.33 8.16 -1.03
CA GLY A 7 -4.97 8.77 0.25
C GLY A 7 -3.69 8.20 0.86
N PHE A 8 -3.28 8.74 1.99
CA PHE A 8 -2.03 8.39 2.69
C PHE A 8 -2.01 6.97 3.29
N ASP A 9 -3.12 6.20 3.14
CA ASP A 9 -3.22 4.81 3.60
C ASP A 9 -2.67 3.78 2.61
N GLU A 10 -2.21 4.23 1.44
CA GLU A 10 -1.62 3.34 0.43
C GLU A 10 -0.26 2.79 0.84
N GLY A 11 0.24 1.81 0.08
CA GLY A 11 1.58 1.25 0.21
C GLY A 11 2.53 1.76 -0.85
N GLY A 12 3.83 1.66 -0.58
CA GLY A 12 4.83 2.15 -1.50
C GLY A 12 4.99 3.66 -1.44
N THR A 13 5.04 4.32 -2.59
CA THR A 13 5.15 5.78 -2.70
C THR A 13 3.86 6.44 -2.26
N LEU A 14 3.95 7.38 -1.33
CA LEU A 14 2.80 8.11 -0.78
C LEU A 14 2.76 9.56 -1.22
N PRO A 15 1.56 10.19 -1.20
CA PRO A 15 1.42 11.61 -1.51
C PRO A 15 2.14 12.50 -0.49
N MET A 16 2.36 13.76 -0.87
CA MET A 16 3.01 14.75 -0.02
C MET A 16 2.19 15.08 1.24
N LYS A 17 0.86 15.11 1.11
CA LYS A 17 -0.05 15.43 2.22
C LYS A 17 -0.53 14.16 2.89
N GLU A 18 -0.42 14.14 4.20
CA GLU A 18 -0.78 13.02 5.07
C GLU A 18 -2.30 13.00 5.35
N ILE A 19 -3.11 12.91 4.28
CA ILE A 19 -4.57 12.88 4.37
C ILE A 19 -5.04 11.46 4.09
N GLY A 20 -5.78 10.87 5.02
CA GLY A 20 -6.34 9.52 4.89
C GLY A 20 -7.31 9.38 3.71
N SER A 21 -7.41 8.18 3.15
CA SER A 21 -8.15 7.90 1.91
C SER A 21 -9.62 8.32 1.97
N PHE A 22 -10.31 8.04 3.07
CA PHE A 22 -11.72 8.42 3.23
C PHE A 22 -11.92 9.94 3.35
N ASN A 23 -10.96 10.65 3.94
CA ASN A 23 -11.00 12.11 4.02
C ASN A 23 -10.80 12.75 2.63
N VAL A 24 -9.86 12.22 1.84
CA VAL A 24 -9.68 12.66 0.44
C VAL A 24 -10.97 12.41 -0.35
N LEU A 25 -11.59 11.24 -0.23
CA LEU A 25 -12.85 10.95 -0.91
C LEU A 25 -13.94 11.97 -0.56
N SER A 26 -14.15 12.23 0.73
CA SER A 26 -15.18 13.18 1.21
C SER A 26 -14.94 14.61 0.71
N GLU A 27 -13.68 14.97 0.44
CA GLU A 27 -13.34 16.28 -0.10
C GLU A 27 -13.74 16.42 -1.57
N PHE A 28 -13.71 15.36 -2.37
CA PHE A 28 -13.91 15.41 -3.82
C PHE A 28 -15.29 14.98 -4.28
N VAL A 29 -16.01 14.15 -3.53
CA VAL A 29 -17.38 13.73 -3.88
C VAL A 29 -18.30 14.95 -4.03
N GLY A 30 -19.02 14.99 -5.15
CA GLY A 30 -19.92 16.10 -5.52
C GLY A 30 -19.21 17.37 -6.03
N LYS A 31 -17.87 17.38 -6.12
CA LYS A 31 -17.10 18.51 -6.65
C LYS A 31 -16.53 18.24 -8.05
N VAL A 32 -16.51 16.99 -8.48
CA VAL A 32 -16.03 16.58 -9.80
C VAL A 32 -17.13 15.82 -10.53
N ASP A 33 -17.24 16.03 -11.84
CA ASP A 33 -18.22 15.35 -12.69
C ASP A 33 -17.58 14.14 -13.39
N LEU A 34 -16.96 13.27 -12.59
CA LEU A 34 -16.34 12.02 -13.03
C LEU A 34 -16.62 10.92 -11.99
N PRO A 35 -16.80 9.66 -12.43
CA PRO A 35 -16.82 8.51 -11.53
C PRO A 35 -15.56 8.48 -10.69
N ILE A 36 -15.69 8.28 -9.38
CA ILE A 36 -14.58 8.25 -8.43
C ILE A 36 -14.34 6.83 -7.95
N MET A 37 -13.10 6.36 -8.06
CA MET A 37 -12.61 5.17 -7.36
C MET A 37 -11.70 5.57 -6.20
N LEU A 38 -11.90 4.94 -5.04
CA LEU A 38 -11.03 5.16 -3.88
C LEU A 38 -9.91 4.13 -3.82
N ALA A 39 -8.67 4.60 -3.61
CA ALA A 39 -7.48 3.78 -3.40
C ALA A 39 -6.82 4.09 -2.05
N GLY A 40 -6.08 3.10 -1.52
CA GLY A 40 -5.33 3.22 -0.27
C GLY A 40 -6.09 2.70 0.96
N GLY A 41 -5.52 1.69 1.63
CA GLY A 41 -6.04 1.14 2.88
C GLY A 41 -7.26 0.22 2.77
N ILE A 42 -7.75 -0.06 1.57
CA ILE A 42 -8.93 -0.90 1.35
C ILE A 42 -8.49 -2.34 1.12
N ALA A 43 -8.97 -3.27 1.95
CA ALA A 43 -8.62 -4.68 1.86
C ALA A 43 -9.73 -5.64 2.31
N ASP A 44 -10.87 -5.14 2.79
CA ASP A 44 -12.02 -5.93 3.21
C ASP A 44 -13.35 -5.33 2.73
N LYS A 45 -14.42 -6.11 2.85
CA LYS A 45 -15.79 -5.72 2.51
C LYS A 45 -16.25 -4.46 3.24
N LYS A 46 -15.87 -4.28 4.51
CA LYS A 46 -16.31 -3.12 5.32
C LYS A 46 -15.73 -1.83 4.76
N ALA A 47 -14.45 -1.84 4.38
CA ALA A 47 -13.79 -0.70 3.77
C ALA A 47 -14.37 -0.40 2.37
N VAL A 48 -14.70 -1.43 1.57
CA VAL A 48 -15.40 -1.26 0.29
C VAL A 48 -16.76 -0.61 0.51
N GLN A 49 -17.58 -1.12 1.41
CA GLN A 49 -18.90 -0.56 1.72
C GLN A 49 -18.83 0.88 2.23
N ALA A 50 -17.84 1.19 3.06
CA ALA A 50 -17.62 2.55 3.55
C ALA A 50 -17.26 3.51 2.39
N ALA A 51 -16.40 3.10 1.47
CA ALA A 51 -16.06 3.90 0.29
C ALA A 51 -17.29 4.18 -0.59
N LEU A 52 -18.09 3.15 -0.88
CA LEU A 52 -19.32 3.29 -1.66
C LEU A 52 -20.36 4.18 -0.95
N THR A 53 -20.52 4.01 0.37
CA THR A 53 -21.44 4.84 1.18
C THR A 53 -21.03 6.32 1.18
N LEU A 54 -19.73 6.61 1.13
CA LEU A 54 -19.22 7.98 1.04
C LEU A 54 -19.31 8.58 -0.38
N GLY A 55 -19.75 7.80 -1.37
CA GLY A 55 -19.97 8.29 -2.73
C GLY A 55 -18.90 7.90 -3.75
N ALA A 56 -17.99 6.98 -3.42
CA ALA A 56 -17.17 6.34 -4.45
C ALA A 56 -18.03 5.41 -5.31
N GLU A 57 -17.75 5.31 -6.60
CA GLU A 57 -18.38 4.37 -7.52
C GLU A 57 -17.61 3.05 -7.65
N GLY A 58 -16.44 2.98 -7.05
CA GLY A 58 -15.61 1.78 -7.00
C GLY A 58 -14.40 1.95 -6.09
N VAL A 59 -13.59 0.90 -6.04
CA VAL A 59 -12.36 0.86 -5.25
C VAL A 59 -11.18 0.34 -6.08
N TRP A 60 -9.98 0.80 -5.74
CA TRP A 60 -8.73 0.31 -6.31
C TRP A 60 -7.89 -0.33 -5.21
N ILE A 61 -7.70 -1.65 -5.30
CA ILE A 61 -7.11 -2.45 -4.23
C ILE A 61 -5.76 -3.01 -4.68
N GLY A 62 -4.71 -2.78 -3.87
CA GLY A 62 -3.36 -3.27 -4.13
C GLY A 62 -2.97 -4.40 -3.18
N THR A 63 -2.76 -4.08 -1.89
CA THR A 63 -2.13 -4.98 -0.90
C THR A 63 -2.83 -6.33 -0.76
N ALA A 64 -4.17 -6.37 -0.75
CA ALA A 64 -4.90 -7.62 -0.64
C ALA A 64 -4.67 -8.54 -1.85
N PHE A 65 -4.54 -7.99 -3.06
CA PHE A 65 -4.20 -8.77 -4.25
C PHE A 65 -2.76 -9.27 -4.26
N ILE A 66 -1.82 -8.61 -3.54
CA ILE A 66 -0.45 -9.13 -3.39
C ILE A 66 -0.46 -10.45 -2.61
N ALA A 67 -1.33 -10.58 -1.61
CA ALA A 67 -1.48 -11.80 -0.82
C ALA A 67 -2.38 -12.86 -1.47
N THR A 68 -2.54 -12.85 -2.80
CA THR A 68 -3.29 -13.90 -3.51
C THR A 68 -2.37 -15.01 -4.04
N LYS A 69 -2.94 -16.20 -4.24
CA LYS A 69 -2.25 -17.37 -4.81
C LYS A 69 -1.66 -17.07 -6.19
N GLU A 70 -2.39 -16.29 -6.99
CA GLU A 70 -2.05 -15.96 -8.38
C GLU A 70 -1.03 -14.82 -8.50
N CYS A 71 -0.85 -14.02 -7.46
CA CYS A 71 0.14 -12.96 -7.47
C CYS A 71 1.56 -13.52 -7.56
N ARG A 72 2.40 -12.88 -8.37
CA ARG A 72 3.81 -13.28 -8.59
C ARG A 72 4.75 -12.91 -7.44
N ALA A 73 4.25 -12.23 -6.39
CA ALA A 73 5.04 -11.97 -5.20
C ALA A 73 5.53 -13.30 -4.58
N SER A 74 6.73 -13.28 -3.97
CA SER A 74 7.26 -14.49 -3.33
C SER A 74 6.34 -14.96 -2.20
N GLU A 75 6.29 -16.27 -1.96
CA GLU A 75 5.48 -16.84 -0.86
C GLU A 75 5.89 -16.27 0.52
N LYS A 76 7.17 -15.93 0.70
CA LYS A 76 7.65 -15.25 1.91
C LYS A 76 7.00 -13.89 2.12
N VAL A 77 6.79 -13.12 1.04
CA VAL A 77 6.10 -11.82 1.09
C VAL A 77 4.63 -12.00 1.43
N LYS A 78 3.95 -12.94 0.77
CA LYS A 78 2.53 -13.21 1.03
C LYS A 78 2.28 -13.61 2.47
N GLN A 79 3.11 -14.52 3.00
CA GLN A 79 3.00 -14.94 4.39
C GLN A 79 3.31 -13.78 5.34
N TRP A 80 4.34 -12.98 5.06
CA TRP A 80 4.65 -11.83 5.90
C TRP A 80 3.53 -10.77 5.92
N ILE A 81 2.81 -10.60 4.80
CA ILE A 81 1.63 -9.74 4.74
C ILE A 81 0.55 -10.27 5.69
N VAL A 82 0.26 -11.57 5.66
CA VAL A 82 -0.75 -12.21 6.53
C VAL A 82 -0.39 -12.10 8.02
N ASP A 83 0.90 -12.19 8.34
CA ASP A 83 1.40 -12.18 9.72
C ASP A 83 1.61 -10.75 10.28
N SER A 84 1.31 -9.70 9.49
CA SER A 84 1.58 -8.29 9.84
C SER A 84 0.31 -7.46 9.96
N THR A 85 0.45 -6.36 10.67
CA THR A 85 -0.57 -5.30 10.79
C THR A 85 -0.03 -3.96 10.31
N ALA A 86 -0.87 -2.95 10.23
CA ALA A 86 -0.45 -1.59 9.89
C ALA A 86 0.56 -1.01 10.89
N ASN A 87 0.55 -1.48 12.16
CA ASN A 87 1.51 -1.05 13.18
C ASN A 87 2.93 -1.55 12.93
N ASP A 88 3.10 -2.58 12.12
CA ASP A 88 4.40 -3.14 11.79
C ASP A 88 5.09 -2.41 10.63
N LEU A 89 4.35 -1.53 9.93
CA LEU A 89 4.85 -0.85 8.75
C LEU A 89 5.79 0.31 9.09
N LEU A 90 6.87 0.43 8.33
CA LEU A 90 7.75 1.58 8.38
C LEU A 90 7.29 2.65 7.38
N LEU A 91 7.30 3.89 7.84
CA LEU A 91 7.08 5.09 7.03
C LEU A 91 8.36 5.93 7.08
N PHE A 92 8.95 6.23 5.95
CA PHE A 92 10.15 7.05 5.87
C PHE A 92 10.11 8.01 4.69
N ARG A 93 10.88 9.10 4.79
CA ARG A 93 10.99 10.10 3.72
C ARG A 93 11.89 9.60 2.61
N THR A 94 11.49 9.83 1.36
CA THR A 94 12.29 9.57 0.17
C THR A 94 11.78 10.45 -0.98
N GLU A 95 12.26 10.29 -2.19
CA GLU A 95 11.69 10.95 -3.36
C GLU A 95 10.48 10.15 -3.89
N PRO A 96 9.39 10.85 -4.30
CA PRO A 96 9.20 12.30 -4.20
C PRO A 96 8.86 12.81 -2.80
N TYR A 97 8.26 11.99 -1.90
CA TYR A 97 7.83 12.42 -0.55
C TYR A 97 8.06 11.39 0.53
N TYR A 98 7.25 10.31 0.55
CA TYR A 98 7.27 9.26 1.57
C TYR A 98 7.19 7.88 0.92
N TYR A 99 7.57 6.88 1.69
CA TYR A 99 7.44 5.48 1.31
C TYR A 99 6.99 4.63 2.50
N ARG A 100 6.06 3.69 2.26
CA ARG A 100 5.59 2.73 3.26
C ARG A 100 5.96 1.32 2.84
N SER A 101 6.56 0.57 3.77
CA SER A 101 7.07 -0.79 3.53
C SER A 101 6.94 -1.65 4.78
N LEU A 102 6.89 -2.98 4.60
CA LEU A 102 7.24 -3.91 5.67
C LEU A 102 8.69 -3.67 6.12
N PRO A 103 9.04 -4.00 7.38
CA PRO A 103 10.34 -3.68 7.99
C PRO A 103 11.47 -4.62 7.52
N THR A 104 11.73 -4.66 6.22
CA THR A 104 12.92 -5.31 5.66
C THR A 104 14.19 -4.62 6.13
N GLU A 105 15.35 -5.26 6.02
CA GLU A 105 16.62 -4.63 6.45
C GLU A 105 16.90 -3.35 5.66
N LEU A 106 16.65 -3.36 4.35
CA LEU A 106 16.76 -2.16 3.52
C LEU A 106 15.76 -1.06 3.96
N ALA A 107 14.52 -1.41 4.27
CA ALA A 107 13.52 -0.44 4.74
C ALA A 107 13.90 0.15 6.11
N LYS A 108 14.43 -0.66 7.02
CA LYS A 108 14.96 -0.19 8.33
C LYS A 108 16.13 0.78 8.14
N GLN A 109 17.04 0.48 7.23
CA GLN A 109 18.15 1.37 6.90
C GLN A 109 17.63 2.73 6.38
N CYS A 110 16.68 2.71 5.45
CA CYS A 110 16.06 3.94 4.91
C CYS A 110 15.31 4.72 6.00
N PHE A 111 14.61 4.04 6.90
CA PHE A 111 13.94 4.64 8.04
C PHE A 111 14.95 5.33 8.97
N GLN A 112 16.03 4.67 9.36
CA GLN A 112 17.10 5.24 10.21
C GLN A 112 17.76 6.46 9.55
N MET A 113 18.01 6.41 8.24
CA MET A 113 18.49 7.56 7.48
C MET A 113 17.50 8.73 7.51
N SER A 114 16.21 8.45 7.38
CA SER A 114 15.15 9.45 7.46
C SER A 114 15.11 10.12 8.83
N GLU A 115 15.17 9.34 9.90
CA GLU A 115 15.17 9.84 11.29
C GLU A 115 16.45 10.67 11.61
N SER A 116 17.59 10.28 11.05
CA SER A 116 18.85 11.02 11.21
C SER A 116 18.95 12.28 10.32
N GLY A 117 17.92 12.61 9.56
CA GLY A 117 17.86 13.83 8.75
C GLY A 117 18.58 13.76 7.40
N ALA A 118 18.89 12.57 6.90
CA ALA A 118 19.43 12.40 5.56
C ALA A 118 18.51 13.00 4.49
N SER A 119 19.09 13.44 3.36
CA SER A 119 18.30 14.00 2.27
C SER A 119 17.43 12.92 1.63
N ARG A 120 16.25 13.32 1.10
CA ARG A 120 15.36 12.41 0.35
C ARG A 120 16.09 11.73 -0.82
N ALA A 121 16.93 12.49 -1.51
CA ALA A 121 17.71 12.00 -2.64
C ALA A 121 18.72 10.91 -2.23
N ASP A 122 19.37 11.03 -1.07
CA ASP A 122 20.30 10.00 -0.60
C ASP A 122 19.57 8.74 -0.17
N ILE A 123 18.41 8.86 0.48
CA ILE A 123 17.56 7.71 0.82
C ILE A 123 17.06 7.03 -0.47
N ALA A 124 16.62 7.79 -1.47
CA ALA A 124 16.18 7.24 -2.75
C ALA A 124 17.29 6.46 -3.49
N LYS A 125 18.54 6.92 -3.40
CA LYS A 125 19.70 6.18 -3.95
C LYS A 125 19.89 4.83 -3.25
N VAL A 126 19.80 4.80 -1.91
CA VAL A 126 19.90 3.56 -1.12
C VAL A 126 18.75 2.61 -1.42
N MET A 127 17.54 3.12 -1.53
CA MET A 127 16.36 2.32 -1.93
C MET A 127 16.53 1.63 -3.27
N ASN A 128 17.21 2.28 -4.23
CA ASN A 128 17.37 1.77 -5.58
C ASN A 128 16.05 1.26 -6.18
N ALA A 129 15.10 2.15 -6.38
CA ALA A 129 13.68 1.85 -6.66
C ALA A 129 13.46 0.81 -7.78
N GLY A 130 14.30 0.82 -8.83
CA GLY A 130 14.19 -0.11 -9.95
C GLY A 130 14.49 -1.57 -9.59
N THR A 131 15.39 -1.83 -8.64
CA THR A 131 15.82 -3.17 -8.24
C THR A 131 15.39 -3.56 -6.85
N GLY A 132 15.29 -2.61 -5.92
CA GLY A 132 14.92 -2.85 -4.53
C GLY A 132 13.52 -3.48 -4.39
N MET A 133 12.53 -2.95 -5.13
CA MET A 133 11.18 -3.52 -5.13
C MET A 133 11.17 -4.95 -5.70
N ARG A 134 11.82 -5.19 -6.83
CA ARG A 134 11.89 -6.51 -7.43
C ARG A 134 12.50 -7.54 -6.47
N ARG A 135 13.63 -7.19 -5.84
CA ARG A 135 14.32 -8.06 -4.86
C ARG A 135 13.41 -8.38 -3.68
N GLY A 136 12.75 -7.38 -3.10
CA GLY A 136 11.83 -7.59 -1.98
C GLY A 136 10.60 -8.38 -2.37
N MET A 137 9.85 -7.87 -3.36
CA MET A 137 8.53 -8.41 -3.72
C MET A 137 8.58 -9.75 -4.43
N LEU A 138 9.45 -9.92 -5.44
CA LEU A 138 9.46 -11.12 -6.29
C LEU A 138 10.47 -12.16 -5.81
N GLU A 139 11.64 -11.74 -5.33
CA GLU A 139 12.73 -12.64 -4.96
C GLU A 139 12.72 -12.98 -3.45
N GLY A 140 11.95 -12.24 -2.64
CA GLY A 140 11.92 -12.43 -1.18
C GLY A 140 13.25 -12.14 -0.50
N ASN A 141 14.08 -11.29 -1.13
CA ASN A 141 15.37 -10.84 -0.59
C ASN A 141 15.13 -9.58 0.25
N PHE A 142 14.99 -9.76 1.55
CA PHE A 142 14.69 -8.69 2.49
C PHE A 142 15.91 -7.90 2.99
N GLU A 143 17.13 -8.38 2.71
CA GLU A 143 18.34 -7.62 3.00
C GLU A 143 18.52 -6.44 2.03
N ASN A 144 18.26 -6.68 0.74
CA ASN A 144 18.55 -5.75 -0.34
C ASN A 144 17.28 -5.31 -1.09
N GLY A 145 16.11 -5.56 -0.53
CA GLY A 145 14.83 -5.23 -1.12
C GLY A 145 13.81 -4.73 -0.09
N TYR A 146 12.76 -4.11 -0.57
CA TYR A 146 11.65 -3.63 0.26
C TYR A 146 10.31 -4.18 -0.24
N VAL A 147 9.30 -4.18 0.65
CA VAL A 147 7.97 -4.74 0.38
C VAL A 147 6.92 -3.67 0.55
N SER A 148 6.35 -3.22 -0.57
CA SER A 148 5.37 -2.13 -0.66
C SER A 148 3.98 -2.64 -0.30
N VAL A 149 3.46 -2.23 0.84
CA VAL A 149 2.11 -2.57 1.32
C VAL A 149 1.50 -1.40 2.08
N GLY A 150 0.18 -1.27 2.05
CA GLY A 150 -0.55 -0.19 2.69
C GLY A 150 -1.24 -0.60 3.99
N ASN A 151 -1.88 0.35 4.65
CA ASN A 151 -2.52 0.18 5.96
C ASN A 151 -3.65 -0.86 5.96
N GLY A 152 -4.23 -1.18 4.81
CA GLY A 152 -5.21 -2.27 4.66
C GLY A 152 -4.68 -3.66 4.99
N ILE A 153 -3.35 -3.81 5.18
CA ILE A 153 -2.70 -5.07 5.55
C ILE A 153 -3.35 -5.73 6.77
N SER A 154 -3.80 -4.94 7.76
CA SER A 154 -4.43 -5.44 8.98
C SER A 154 -5.73 -6.24 8.78
N ALA A 155 -6.34 -6.15 7.60
CA ALA A 155 -7.56 -6.89 7.25
C ALA A 155 -7.28 -8.18 6.47
N ILE A 156 -6.00 -8.52 6.22
CA ILE A 156 -5.60 -9.67 5.42
C ILE A 156 -5.22 -10.82 6.36
N ASP A 157 -6.08 -11.81 6.46
CA ASP A 157 -5.99 -12.91 7.43
C ASP A 157 -5.42 -14.22 6.87
N ARG A 158 -5.39 -14.39 5.55
CA ARG A 158 -4.86 -15.58 4.87
C ARG A 158 -4.56 -15.32 3.40
N ILE A 159 -3.77 -16.20 2.80
CA ILE A 159 -3.54 -16.23 1.34
C ILE A 159 -4.77 -16.85 0.68
N LYS A 160 -5.46 -16.07 -0.15
CA LYS A 160 -6.70 -16.43 -0.87
C LYS A 160 -6.43 -16.59 -2.38
N SER A 161 -7.33 -17.21 -3.11
CA SER A 161 -7.36 -17.00 -4.56
C SER A 161 -7.94 -15.61 -4.89
N VAL A 162 -7.67 -15.13 -6.09
CA VAL A 162 -8.27 -13.87 -6.58
C VAL A 162 -9.79 -13.95 -6.53
N GLN A 163 -10.38 -15.10 -6.91
CA GLN A 163 -11.83 -15.28 -6.88
C GLN A 163 -12.38 -15.22 -5.45
N GLU A 164 -11.76 -15.94 -4.50
CA GLU A 164 -12.16 -15.89 -3.08
C GLU A 164 -12.11 -14.45 -2.53
N LEU A 165 -11.06 -13.69 -2.88
CA LEU A 165 -10.93 -12.30 -2.45
C LEU A 165 -12.04 -11.43 -3.04
N ILE A 166 -12.34 -11.55 -4.34
CA ILE A 166 -13.40 -10.78 -5.00
C ILE A 166 -14.76 -11.11 -4.39
N ASP A 167 -15.06 -12.40 -4.18
CA ASP A 167 -16.32 -12.83 -3.58
C ASP A 167 -16.51 -12.26 -2.17
N GLU A 168 -15.44 -12.23 -1.36
CA GLU A 168 -15.49 -11.63 -0.02
C GLU A 168 -15.64 -10.10 -0.04
N LEU A 169 -15.03 -9.42 -1.00
CA LEU A 169 -15.11 -7.96 -1.12
C LEU A 169 -16.50 -7.50 -1.59
N MET A 170 -17.14 -8.27 -2.47
CA MET A 170 -18.40 -7.91 -3.13
C MET A 170 -19.63 -8.53 -2.48
N GLY A 171 -19.48 -9.69 -1.85
CA GLY A 171 -20.58 -10.45 -1.20
C GLY A 171 -21.02 -9.90 0.10
#